data_9d2d4188196a2ae3c8e28b074167728d
#
_entry.id   9d2d4188196a2ae3c8e28b074167728d
#
_cell.length_a   1.000
_cell.length_b   1.000
_cell.length_c   1.000
_cell.angle_alpha   90.00
_cell.angle_beta   90.00
_cell.angle_gamma   90.00
#
_symmetry.space_group_name_H-M   'P 1'
#
loop_
_entity.id
_entity.type
_entity.pdbx_description
1 polymer ?
#
loop_
_entity_poly.entity_id
_entity_poly.type
_entity_poly.pdbx_seq_one_letter_code
_entity_poly.pdbx_strand_id
1 'polypeptide(L)'
;MRKVTAIRRLRSLKGPLSTYGVTQLGLFGSTVRGENTRGSDIDILLDFASDKETYQNFLDACQMLQDNFKRDKIDVVTRNGLSPYIGETILNEVEYV
;
A
#
# COMPACT_ATOMS: atom_id res chain seq x y z
N MET A 1 11.83 5.64 -6.25
CA MET A 1 11.96 4.16 -6.25
C MET A 1 11.34 3.60 -7.52
N ARG A 2 12.00 2.64 -8.15
CA ARG A 2 11.46 2.03 -9.37
C ARG A 2 10.31 1.08 -9.01
N LYS A 3 9.36 0.96 -9.93
CA LYS A 3 8.19 0.08 -9.76
C LYS A 3 8.58 -1.35 -9.39
N VAL A 4 9.54 -1.93 -10.11
CA VAL A 4 9.96 -3.32 -9.87
C VAL A 4 10.52 -3.51 -8.46
N THR A 5 11.24 -2.53 -7.95
CA THR A 5 11.79 -2.56 -6.59
C THR A 5 10.68 -2.46 -5.55
N ALA A 6 9.74 -1.55 -5.77
CA ALA A 6 8.60 -1.38 -4.86
C ALA A 6 7.74 -2.66 -4.81
N ILE A 7 7.43 -3.23 -5.96
CA ILE A 7 6.64 -4.46 -6.06
C ILE A 7 7.34 -5.61 -5.33
N ARG A 8 8.64 -5.77 -5.55
CA ARG A 8 9.41 -6.83 -4.89
C ARG A 8 9.38 -6.68 -3.37
N ARG A 9 9.58 -5.45 -2.89
CA ARG A 9 9.59 -5.18 -1.45
C ARG A 9 8.22 -5.42 -0.83
N LEU A 10 7.15 -4.93 -1.47
CA LEU A 10 5.80 -5.16 -0.99
C LEU A 10 5.46 -6.66 -0.98
N ARG A 11 5.87 -7.38 -2.00
CA ARG A 11 5.61 -8.83 -2.06
C ARG A 11 6.25 -9.56 -0.88
N SER A 12 7.42 -9.15 -0.46
CA SER A 12 8.09 -9.75 0.70
C SER A 12 7.39 -9.45 2.02
N LEU A 13 6.54 -8.42 2.05
CA LEU A 13 5.82 -8.01 3.27
C LEU A 13 4.43 -8.62 3.38
N LYS A 14 3.94 -9.33 2.36
CA LYS A 14 2.58 -9.91 2.39
C LYS A 14 2.37 -10.84 3.59
N GLY A 15 3.30 -11.75 3.82
CA GLY A 15 3.22 -12.68 4.95
C GLY A 15 3.19 -11.95 6.28
N PRO A 16 4.21 -11.14 6.59
CA PRO A 16 4.21 -10.35 7.84
C PRO A 16 2.98 -9.48 8.01
N LEU A 17 2.51 -8.80 6.96
CA LEU A 17 1.34 -7.95 7.05
C LEU A 17 0.04 -8.73 7.29
N SER A 18 -0.03 -9.98 6.85
CA SER A 18 -1.20 -10.82 7.09
C SER A 18 -1.44 -11.04 8.59
N THR A 19 -0.41 -10.92 9.41
CA THR A 19 -0.51 -11.00 10.87
C THR A 19 -1.45 -9.92 11.42
N TYR A 20 -1.52 -8.78 10.75
CA TYR A 20 -2.41 -7.68 11.14
C TYR A 20 -3.74 -7.70 10.39
N GLY A 21 -4.03 -8.78 9.68
CA GLY A 21 -5.29 -8.93 8.96
C GLY A 21 -5.31 -8.38 7.56
N VAL A 22 -4.17 -8.00 7.01
CA VAL A 22 -4.08 -7.52 5.61
C VAL A 22 -4.27 -8.72 4.68
N THR A 23 -5.29 -8.64 3.82
CA THR A 23 -5.62 -9.69 2.86
C THR A 23 -5.10 -9.40 1.45
N GLN A 24 -5.02 -8.11 1.10
CA GLN A 24 -4.49 -7.67 -0.19
C GLN A 24 -3.61 -6.45 0.00
N LEU A 25 -2.57 -6.38 -0.80
CA LEU A 25 -1.57 -5.32 -0.76
C LEU A 25 -1.27 -4.93 -2.19
N GLY A 26 -1.33 -3.65 -2.50
CA GLY A 26 -1.12 -3.18 -3.85
C GLY A 26 -0.39 -1.85 -3.93
N LEU A 27 0.11 -1.56 -5.12
CA LEU A 27 0.80 -0.33 -5.46
C LEU A 27 -0.03 0.43 -6.48
N PHE A 28 -0.17 1.75 -6.32
CA PHE A 28 -0.87 2.58 -7.28
C PHE A 28 -0.15 3.92 -7.43
N GLY A 29 -0.74 4.85 -8.15
CA GLY A 29 -0.20 6.19 -8.30
C GLY A 29 0.99 6.27 -9.26
N SER A 30 1.82 7.29 -9.08
CA SER A 30 2.89 7.60 -10.02
C SER A 30 3.91 6.48 -10.17
N THR A 31 4.19 5.74 -9.12
CA THR A 31 5.17 4.64 -9.19
C THR A 31 4.68 3.53 -10.13
N VAL A 32 3.37 3.20 -10.08
CA VAL A 32 2.80 2.19 -10.98
C VAL A 32 2.83 2.69 -12.44
N ARG A 33 2.54 3.97 -12.65
CA ARG A 33 2.53 4.55 -14.00
C ARG A 33 3.94 4.79 -14.58
N GLY A 34 4.98 4.60 -13.77
CA GLY A 34 6.34 4.91 -14.21
C GLY A 34 6.62 6.40 -14.30
N GLU A 35 5.81 7.23 -13.67
CA GLU A 35 5.93 8.69 -13.71
C GLU A 35 6.58 9.27 -12.46
N ASN A 36 6.93 8.41 -11.51
CA ASN A 36 7.49 8.85 -10.24
C ASN A 36 8.86 9.49 -10.43
N THR A 37 9.08 10.55 -9.68
CA THR A 37 10.37 11.23 -9.60
C THR A 37 10.97 10.99 -8.23
N ARG A 38 12.18 11.52 -8.01
CA ARG A 38 12.92 11.31 -6.76
C ARG A 38 12.18 11.75 -5.50
N GLY A 39 11.25 12.68 -5.60
CA GLY A 39 10.48 13.17 -4.45
C GLY A 39 9.07 12.63 -4.38
N SER A 40 8.69 11.72 -5.28
CA SER A 40 7.33 11.18 -5.30
C SER A 40 7.07 10.24 -4.13
N ASP A 41 5.86 10.31 -3.57
CA ASP A 41 5.41 9.36 -2.56
C ASP A 41 5.18 7.99 -3.21
N ILE A 42 5.31 6.95 -2.40
CA ILE A 42 4.95 5.59 -2.81
C ILE A 42 3.54 5.33 -2.28
N ASP A 43 2.59 5.15 -3.19
CA ASP A 43 1.18 5.00 -2.87
C ASP A 43 0.83 3.52 -2.71
N ILE A 44 0.39 3.15 -1.52
CA ILE A 44 0.15 1.76 -1.14
C ILE A 44 -1.32 1.59 -0.74
N LEU A 45 -1.95 0.56 -1.29
CA LEU A 45 -3.32 0.19 -0.95
C LEU A 45 -3.30 -1.06 -0.08
N LEU A 46 -4.00 -1.00 1.06
CA LEU A 46 -4.22 -2.15 1.94
C LEU A 46 -5.69 -2.54 1.92
N ASP A 47 -5.96 -3.83 1.88
CA ASP A 47 -7.28 -4.38 2.14
C ASP A 47 -7.19 -5.31 3.33
N PHE A 48 -8.10 -5.15 4.29
CA PHE A 48 -8.12 -5.94 5.53
C PHE A 48 -9.29 -6.91 5.52
N ALA A 49 -9.12 -8.04 6.19
CA ALA A 49 -10.25 -8.88 6.53
C ALA A 49 -11.22 -8.04 7.38
N SER A 50 -12.53 -8.17 7.14
CA SER A 50 -13.52 -7.27 7.73
C SER A 50 -13.51 -7.28 9.27
N ASP A 51 -13.22 -8.43 9.88
CA ASP A 51 -13.13 -8.57 11.33
C ASP A 51 -11.76 -8.16 11.91
N LYS A 52 -10.82 -7.83 11.07
CA LYS A 52 -9.46 -7.44 11.46
C LYS A 52 -9.14 -5.98 11.16
N GLU A 53 -10.05 -5.25 10.56
CA GLU A 53 -9.83 -3.84 10.23
C GLU A 53 -10.06 -2.97 11.46
N THR A 54 -9.08 -2.98 12.35
CA THR A 54 -9.07 -2.18 13.57
C THR A 54 -8.04 -1.06 13.42
N TYR A 55 -8.20 -0.02 14.22
CA TYR A 55 -7.26 1.09 14.22
C TYR A 55 -5.83 0.60 14.57
N GLN A 56 -5.73 -0.28 15.57
CA GLN A 56 -4.42 -0.79 15.97
C GLN A 56 -3.75 -1.61 14.87
N ASN A 57 -4.50 -2.48 14.20
CA ASN A 57 -3.95 -3.25 13.08
C ASN A 57 -3.52 -2.35 11.94
N PHE A 58 -4.29 -1.30 11.66
CA PHE A 58 -3.91 -0.33 10.65
C PHE A 58 -2.59 0.37 11.01
N LEU A 59 -2.47 0.84 12.25
CA LEU A 59 -1.24 1.50 12.71
C LEU A 59 -0.04 0.56 12.63
N ASP A 60 -0.20 -0.68 13.05
CA ASP A 60 0.87 -1.67 13.04
C ASP A 60 1.31 -1.99 11.61
N ALA A 61 0.36 -2.11 10.69
CA ALA A 61 0.67 -2.34 9.29
C ALA A 61 1.42 -1.13 8.68
N CYS A 62 0.97 0.09 8.98
CA CYS A 62 1.62 1.31 8.51
C CYS A 62 3.05 1.42 9.05
N GLN A 63 3.25 1.07 10.32
CA GLN A 63 4.58 1.12 10.92
C GLN A 63 5.52 0.11 10.25
N MET A 64 5.05 -1.09 9.99
CA MET A 64 5.84 -2.10 9.28
C MET A 64 6.22 -1.62 7.88
N LEU A 65 5.28 -1.04 7.16
CA LEU A 65 5.55 -0.49 5.83
C LEU A 65 6.59 0.64 5.91
N GLN A 66 6.41 1.58 6.83
CA GLN A 66 7.35 2.69 6.98
C GLN A 66 8.75 2.20 7.33
N ASP A 67 8.86 1.20 8.18
CA ASP A 67 10.15 0.63 8.58
C ASP A 67 10.88 -0.02 7.40
N ASN A 68 10.15 -0.49 6.41
CA ASN A 68 10.71 -1.10 5.21
C ASN A 68 10.88 -0.15 4.04
N PHE A 69 10.46 1.11 4.19
CA PHE A 69 10.64 2.17 3.20
C PHE A 69 11.24 3.41 3.85
N LYS A 70 12.33 3.22 4.60
CA LYS A 70 12.89 4.27 5.46
C LYS A 70 13.36 5.52 4.73
N ARG A 71 13.74 5.38 3.46
CA ARG A 71 14.26 6.49 2.66
C ARG A 71 13.19 7.14 1.79
N ASP A 72 11.98 6.60 1.83
CA ASP A 72 10.91 7.03 0.97
C ASP A 72 9.73 7.50 1.80
N LYS A 73 8.98 8.43 1.23
CA LYS A 73 7.72 8.86 1.81
C LYS A 73 6.64 7.93 1.26
N ILE A 74 5.86 7.34 2.13
CA ILE A 74 4.77 6.46 1.72
C ILE A 74 3.42 7.10 2.06
N ASP A 75 2.43 6.81 1.23
CA ASP A 75 1.05 7.20 1.44
C ASP A 75 0.22 5.93 1.43
N VAL A 76 -0.39 5.59 2.57
CA VAL A 76 -1.11 4.34 2.75
C VAL A 76 -2.60 4.63 2.83
N VAL A 77 -3.37 3.98 1.96
CA VAL A 77 -4.82 4.05 2.01
C VAL A 77 -5.39 2.65 2.18
N THR A 78 -6.58 2.56 2.77
CA THR A 78 -7.32 1.31 2.85
C THR A 78 -8.41 1.30 1.79
N ARG A 79 -8.74 0.12 1.29
CA ARG A 79 -9.80 -0.01 0.31
C ARG A 79 -11.13 0.54 0.83
N ASN A 80 -11.47 0.24 2.06
CA ASN A 80 -12.73 0.71 2.66
C ASN A 80 -12.73 2.21 2.95
N GLY A 81 -11.56 2.83 3.03
CA GLY A 81 -11.43 4.27 3.25
C GLY A 81 -11.46 5.10 1.98
N LEU A 82 -11.51 4.48 0.81
CA LEU A 82 -11.51 5.21 -0.46
C LEU A 82 -12.85 5.93 -0.66
N SER A 83 -12.78 7.20 -1.10
CA SER A 83 -13.97 7.93 -1.46
C SER A 83 -14.58 7.36 -2.75
N PRO A 84 -15.90 7.46 -2.94
CA PRO A 84 -16.53 6.98 -4.18
C PRO A 84 -15.99 7.65 -5.46
N TYR A 85 -15.47 8.88 -5.33
CA TYR A 85 -15.01 9.65 -6.49
C TYR A 85 -13.63 9.25 -6.98
N ILE A 86 -12.69 9.02 -6.05
CA ILE A 86 -11.30 8.66 -6.42
C ILE A 86 -11.03 7.17 -6.28
N GLY A 87 -11.87 6.45 -5.55
CA GLY A 87 -11.68 5.03 -5.30
C GLY A 87 -11.69 4.20 -6.57
N GLU A 88 -12.60 4.50 -7.50
CA GLU A 88 -12.68 3.78 -8.77
C GLU A 88 -11.39 3.96 -9.58
N THR A 89 -10.86 5.18 -9.64
CA THR A 89 -9.60 5.45 -10.34
C THR A 89 -8.46 4.67 -9.73
N ILE A 90 -8.36 4.66 -8.41
CA ILE A 90 -7.30 3.94 -7.70
C ILE A 90 -7.43 2.43 -7.95
N LEU A 91 -8.62 1.88 -7.82
CA LEU A 91 -8.85 0.44 -8.00
C LEU A 91 -8.60 -0.01 -9.43
N ASN A 92 -8.79 0.87 -10.42
CA ASN A 92 -8.52 0.56 -11.80
C ASN A 92 -7.03 0.56 -12.14
N GLU A 93 -6.20 1.29 -11.38
CA GLU A 93 -4.76 1.35 -11.68
C GLU A 93 -3.92 0.50 -10.72
N VAL A 94 -4.45 0.05 -9.58
CA VAL A 94 -3.68 -0.66 -8.58
C VAL A 94 -3.12 -1.97 -9.13
N GLU A 95 -1.85 -2.24 -8.83
CA GLU A 95 -1.24 -3.55 -9.06
C GLU A 95 -1.09 -4.25 -7.71
N TYR A 96 -1.83 -5.33 -7.53
CA TYR A 96 -1.71 -6.15 -6.34
C TYR A 96 -0.47 -7.03 -6.41
N VAL A 97 0.15 -7.23 -5.27
CA VAL A 97 1.32 -8.11 -5.16
C VAL A 97 0.99 -9.45 -4.55
#